data_63875ebafc076b4485ac1f1961d11a17
#
_entry.id   63875ebafc076b4485ac1f1961d11a17
#
_cell.length_a   1.000
_cell.length_b   1.000
_cell.length_c   1.000
_cell.angle_alpha   90.00
_cell.angle_beta   90.00
_cell.angle_gamma   90.00
#
_symmetry.space_group_name_H-M   'P 1'
#
loop_
_entity.id
_entity.type
_entity.pdbx_description
1 polymer ?
#
loop_
_entity_poly.entity_id
_entity_poly.type
_entity_poly.pdbx_seq_one_letter_code
_entity_poly.pdbx_strand_id
1 'polypeptide(L)'
;MKILQIVNDFSKTQVHSNMIRNLDELGVNQIVFNAVRRADLIGKNAFETQNTEFVYANVVKPYHKYFYHIKLNLVFSEMLKRIDVKSIDLSHASTLFTDGALAYKLHKKYGIPYFVAIRNTDVNDFMRKAPHTWLMGMKILLNAEKIIFISEGLRRLY
;
A
#
# COMPACT_ATOMS: atom_id res chain seq x y z
N MET A 1 -10.49 -13.26 -9.60
CA MET A 1 -9.25 -12.70 -9.01
C MET A 1 -9.63 -11.54 -8.11
N LYS A 2 -9.19 -11.56 -6.86
CA LYS A 2 -9.43 -10.48 -5.88
C LYS A 2 -8.12 -9.80 -5.51
N ILE A 3 -8.05 -8.48 -5.68
CA ILE A 3 -6.83 -7.69 -5.48
C ILE A 3 -6.91 -6.90 -4.18
N LEU A 4 -5.87 -6.97 -3.35
CA LEU A 4 -5.71 -6.08 -2.20
C LEU A 4 -4.89 -4.86 -2.61
N GLN A 5 -5.53 -3.69 -2.66
CA GLN A 5 -4.91 -2.39 -2.88
C GLN A 5 -4.44 -1.83 -1.53
N ILE A 6 -3.14 -1.77 -1.28
CA ILE A 6 -2.56 -1.18 -0.07
C ILE A 6 -2.18 0.27 -0.39
N VAL A 7 -2.94 1.23 0.14
CA VAL A 7 -2.86 2.64 -0.25
C VAL A 7 -2.97 3.56 0.96
N ASN A 8 -1.86 3.82 1.63
CA ASN A 8 -1.85 4.67 2.84
C ASN A 8 -2.22 6.13 2.59
N ASP A 9 -2.07 6.61 1.37
CA ASP A 9 -2.40 7.99 0.98
C ASP A 9 -3.75 8.13 0.26
N PHE A 10 -4.58 7.07 0.25
CA PHE A 10 -5.88 7.07 -0.41
C PHE A 10 -6.75 8.27 -0.01
N SER A 11 -6.88 8.53 1.28
CA SER A 11 -7.68 9.64 1.80
C SER A 11 -7.06 11.03 1.59
N LYS A 12 -5.84 11.14 1.06
CA LYS A 12 -5.14 12.41 0.87
C LYS A 12 -5.11 12.90 -0.56
N THR A 13 -5.23 12.00 -1.53
CA THR A 13 -5.14 12.34 -2.96
C THR A 13 -6.16 11.58 -3.79
N GLN A 14 -6.72 12.24 -4.80
CA GLN A 14 -7.70 11.63 -5.71
C GLN A 14 -7.05 10.72 -6.76
N VAL A 15 -5.73 10.77 -6.94
CA VAL A 15 -5.03 9.96 -7.96
C VAL A 15 -5.33 8.47 -7.77
N HIS A 16 -5.29 7.98 -6.53
CA HIS A 16 -5.59 6.59 -6.22
C HIS A 16 -7.07 6.26 -6.40
N SER A 17 -7.96 7.18 -6.01
CA SER A 17 -9.40 7.00 -6.17
C SER A 17 -9.79 6.81 -7.64
N ASN A 18 -9.21 7.59 -8.55
CA ASN A 18 -9.46 7.47 -9.99
C ASN A 18 -8.98 6.12 -10.55
N MET A 19 -7.77 5.68 -10.16
CA MET A 19 -7.26 4.36 -10.58
C MET A 19 -8.17 3.22 -10.10
N ILE A 20 -8.56 3.24 -8.83
CA ILE A 20 -9.40 2.22 -8.21
C ILE A 20 -10.79 2.21 -8.82
N ARG A 21 -11.36 3.40 -9.13
CA ARG A 21 -12.64 3.54 -9.82
C ARG A 21 -12.61 2.90 -11.22
N ASN A 22 -11.59 3.21 -12.00
CA ASN A 22 -11.44 2.61 -13.34
C ASN A 22 -11.35 1.08 -13.28
N LEU A 23 -10.65 0.53 -12.26
CA LEU A 23 -10.60 -0.92 -12.05
C LEU A 23 -11.96 -1.50 -11.62
N ASP A 24 -12.72 -0.78 -10.79
CA ASP A 24 -14.08 -1.16 -10.38
C ASP A 24 -15.03 -1.22 -11.59
N GLU A 25 -14.99 -0.20 -12.46
CA GLU A 25 -15.75 -0.13 -13.70
C GLU A 25 -15.39 -1.26 -14.69
N LEU A 26 -14.16 -1.75 -14.66
CA LEU A 26 -13.70 -2.92 -15.41
C LEU A 26 -14.11 -4.26 -14.76
N GLY A 27 -14.86 -4.24 -13.66
CA GLY A 27 -15.31 -5.44 -12.96
C GLY A 27 -14.25 -6.15 -12.14
N VAL A 28 -13.16 -5.46 -11.77
CA VAL A 28 -12.09 -6.03 -10.94
C VAL A 28 -12.51 -6.04 -9.47
N ASN A 29 -12.61 -7.22 -8.88
CA ASN A 29 -12.87 -7.36 -7.44
C ASN A 29 -11.66 -6.90 -6.64
N GLN A 30 -11.83 -5.91 -5.76
CA GLN A 30 -10.72 -5.35 -4.99
C GLN A 30 -11.12 -4.93 -3.58
N ILE A 31 -10.15 -5.01 -2.67
CA ILE A 31 -10.22 -4.42 -1.33
C ILE A 31 -9.21 -3.29 -1.27
N VAL A 32 -9.62 -2.11 -0.87
CA VAL A 32 -8.75 -0.95 -0.63
C VAL A 32 -8.49 -0.83 0.86
N PHE A 33 -7.26 -1.09 1.27
CA PHE A 33 -6.84 -0.91 2.66
C PHE A 33 -6.09 0.41 2.84
N ASN A 34 -6.59 1.24 3.76
CA ASN A 34 -6.01 2.53 4.09
C ASN A 34 -5.83 2.69 5.60
N ALA A 35 -4.58 2.78 6.06
CA ALA A 35 -4.26 3.09 7.45
C ALA A 35 -4.23 4.60 7.68
N VAL A 36 -5.27 5.13 8.30
CA VAL A 36 -5.44 6.56 8.56
C VAL A 36 -4.89 6.98 9.92
N ARG A 37 -4.48 8.25 10.02
CA ARG A 37 -3.99 8.86 11.28
C ARG A 37 -5.09 9.55 12.07
N ARG A 38 -6.16 9.94 11.41
CA ARG A 38 -7.27 10.73 11.97
C ARG A 38 -8.58 10.13 11.50
N ALA A 39 -9.58 10.12 12.38
CA ALA A 39 -10.89 9.55 12.09
C ALA A 39 -11.65 10.29 10.97
N ASP A 40 -11.42 11.61 10.82
CA ASP A 40 -12.04 12.43 9.78
C ASP A 40 -11.56 12.09 8.35
N LEU A 41 -10.54 11.26 8.21
CA LEU A 41 -10.05 10.74 6.93
C LEU A 41 -10.74 9.44 6.50
N ILE A 42 -11.53 8.83 7.37
CA ILE A 42 -12.29 7.61 7.05
C ILE A 42 -13.36 7.95 6.01
N GLY A 43 -13.43 7.17 4.94
CA GLY A 43 -14.37 7.36 3.85
C GLY A 43 -14.03 8.50 2.87
N LYS A 44 -13.03 9.32 3.17
CA LYS A 44 -12.61 10.39 2.24
C LYS A 44 -12.05 9.78 0.96
N ASN A 45 -12.50 10.29 -0.18
CA ASN A 45 -12.22 9.81 -1.54
C ASN A 45 -12.82 8.43 -1.88
N ALA A 46 -13.59 7.80 -0.97
CA ALA A 46 -14.42 6.66 -1.34
C ALA A 46 -15.53 7.09 -2.31
N PHE A 47 -16.01 6.15 -3.09
CA PHE A 47 -17.06 6.35 -4.10
C PHE A 47 -18.05 5.19 -4.07
N GLU A 48 -19.20 5.34 -4.70
CA GLU A 48 -20.13 4.23 -4.92
C GLU A 48 -19.48 3.18 -5.82
N THR A 49 -19.56 1.92 -5.42
CA THR A 49 -18.82 0.83 -6.04
C THR A 49 -19.65 -0.45 -6.08
N GLN A 50 -19.38 -1.31 -7.07
CA GLN A 50 -19.96 -2.65 -7.20
C GLN A 50 -18.96 -3.76 -6.86
N ASN A 51 -17.66 -3.51 -7.05
CA ASN A 51 -16.61 -4.53 -6.97
C ASN A 51 -15.49 -4.17 -5.98
N THR A 52 -15.60 -3.02 -5.30
CA THR A 52 -14.55 -2.51 -4.40
C THR A 52 -15.05 -2.42 -2.96
N GLU A 53 -14.32 -3.01 -2.03
CA GLU A 53 -14.53 -2.87 -0.60
C GLU A 53 -13.51 -1.90 -0.01
N PHE A 54 -13.94 -0.90 0.77
CA PHE A 54 -13.04 0.04 1.46
C PHE A 54 -12.87 -0.33 2.91
N VAL A 55 -11.64 -0.61 3.33
CA VAL A 55 -11.27 -1.00 4.68
C VAL A 55 -10.31 0.04 5.29
N TYR A 56 -10.71 0.66 6.37
CA TYR A 56 -9.92 1.68 7.07
C TYR A 56 -9.46 1.19 8.43
N ALA A 57 -8.21 1.54 8.80
CA ALA A 57 -7.67 1.28 10.12
C ALA A 57 -7.15 2.59 10.74
N ASN A 58 -7.81 3.11 11.78
CA ASN A 58 -7.39 4.32 12.49
C ASN A 58 -6.49 3.97 13.67
N VAL A 59 -5.27 3.52 13.39
CA VAL A 59 -4.31 3.05 14.41
C VAL A 59 -2.98 3.81 14.41
N VAL A 60 -2.75 4.62 13.38
CA VAL A 60 -1.48 5.34 13.22
C VAL A 60 -1.52 6.64 14.04
N LYS A 61 -0.62 6.77 15.01
CA LYS A 61 -0.44 7.97 15.85
C LYS A 61 0.72 8.85 15.34
N PRO A 62 0.76 10.16 15.66
CA PRO A 62 1.82 11.05 15.19
C PRO A 62 3.24 10.60 15.56
N TYR A 63 3.44 10.02 16.74
CA TYR A 63 4.74 9.53 17.20
C TYR A 63 5.24 8.29 16.44
N HIS A 64 4.39 7.55 15.74
CA HIS A 64 4.77 6.41 14.92
C HIS A 64 5.68 6.78 13.73
N LYS A 65 5.82 8.08 13.42
CA LYS A 65 6.78 8.52 12.40
C LYS A 65 8.24 8.21 12.77
N TYR A 66 8.54 8.13 14.08
CA TYR A 66 9.88 7.83 14.59
C TYR A 66 10.12 6.33 14.77
N PHE A 67 9.07 5.50 14.77
CA PHE A 67 9.14 4.07 15.05
C PHE A 67 8.58 3.27 13.86
N TYR A 68 9.32 3.30 12.75
CA TYR A 68 8.88 2.71 11.48
C TYR A 68 8.42 1.24 11.59
N HIS A 69 9.24 0.37 12.21
CA HIS A 69 8.92 -1.04 12.34
C HIS A 69 7.72 -1.32 13.26
N ILE A 70 7.58 -0.55 14.34
CA ILE A 70 6.44 -0.64 15.26
C ILE A 70 5.16 -0.26 14.50
N LYS A 71 5.20 0.85 13.75
CA LYS A 71 4.09 1.29 12.90
C LYS A 71 3.68 0.19 11.91
N LEU A 72 4.65 -0.40 11.20
CA LEU A 72 4.38 -1.45 10.23
C LEU A 72 3.73 -2.69 10.87
N ASN A 73 4.22 -3.13 12.01
CA ASN A 73 3.67 -4.28 12.71
C ASN A 73 2.24 -4.02 13.19
N LEU A 74 1.98 -2.83 13.71
CA LEU A 74 0.65 -2.42 14.16
C LEU A 74 -0.34 -2.39 12.99
N VAL A 75 0.03 -1.72 11.88
CA VAL A 75 -0.82 -1.62 10.68
C VAL A 75 -1.05 -3.00 10.06
N PHE A 76 -0.02 -3.84 10.01
CA PHE A 76 -0.13 -5.21 9.50
C PHE A 76 -1.08 -6.06 10.35
N SER A 77 -0.96 -5.99 11.67
CA SER A 77 -1.87 -6.70 12.58
C SER A 77 -3.33 -6.26 12.40
N GLU A 78 -3.57 -4.95 12.27
CA GLU A 78 -4.93 -4.42 12.04
C GLU A 78 -5.48 -4.80 10.65
N MET A 79 -4.64 -4.86 9.64
CA MET A 79 -5.04 -5.34 8.32
C MET A 79 -5.51 -6.80 8.38
N LEU A 80 -4.75 -7.68 9.06
CA LEU A 80 -5.11 -9.10 9.22
C LEU A 80 -6.39 -9.34 10.02
N LYS A 81 -6.77 -8.43 10.92
CA LYS A 81 -8.03 -8.52 11.67
C LYS A 81 -9.26 -8.16 10.83
N ARG A 82 -9.08 -7.37 9.79
CA ARG A 82 -10.16 -6.75 9.01
C ARG A 82 -10.36 -7.37 7.63
N ILE A 83 -9.35 -8.06 7.12
CA ILE A 83 -9.34 -8.61 5.76
C ILE A 83 -9.12 -10.11 5.84
N ASP A 84 -9.99 -10.87 5.18
CA ASP A 84 -9.74 -12.31 4.95
C ASP A 84 -8.64 -12.45 3.90
N VAL A 85 -7.42 -12.64 4.39
CA VAL A 85 -6.20 -12.76 3.57
C VAL A 85 -6.25 -13.96 2.63
N LYS A 86 -6.99 -15.03 2.99
CA LYS A 86 -7.11 -16.23 2.16
C LYS A 86 -7.90 -15.98 0.88
N SER A 87 -8.71 -14.93 0.84
CA SER A 87 -9.49 -14.55 -0.34
C SER A 87 -8.69 -13.69 -1.33
N ILE A 88 -7.44 -13.33 -1.02
CA ILE A 88 -6.62 -12.40 -1.82
C ILE A 88 -5.69 -13.20 -2.74
N ASP A 89 -5.81 -12.94 -4.04
CA ASP A 89 -4.96 -13.55 -5.07
C ASP A 89 -3.69 -12.74 -5.35
N LEU A 90 -3.76 -11.41 -5.20
CA LEU A 90 -2.68 -10.48 -5.52
C LEU A 90 -2.77 -9.26 -4.59
N SER A 91 -1.64 -8.70 -4.17
CA SER A 91 -1.62 -7.39 -3.53
C SER A 91 -0.88 -6.35 -4.40
N HIS A 92 -1.35 -5.11 -4.38
CA HIS A 92 -0.72 -3.98 -5.03
C HIS A 92 -0.39 -2.90 -3.99
N ALA A 93 0.87 -2.56 -3.90
CA ALA A 93 1.38 -1.52 -3.00
C ALA A 93 1.61 -0.22 -3.77
N SER A 94 0.98 0.86 -3.33
CA SER A 94 1.04 2.15 -4.02
C SER A 94 2.31 2.96 -3.77
N THR A 95 3.12 2.57 -2.78
CA THR A 95 4.45 3.13 -2.46
C THR A 95 5.42 2.04 -2.07
N LEU A 96 6.73 2.29 -2.22
CA LEU A 96 7.76 1.29 -1.93
C LEU A 96 7.84 0.96 -0.42
N PHE A 97 8.06 1.97 0.42
CA PHE A 97 8.48 1.71 1.81
C PHE A 97 7.34 1.37 2.76
N THR A 98 6.20 2.03 2.70
CA THR A 98 5.11 1.78 3.65
C THR A 98 4.19 0.68 3.13
N ASP A 99 3.64 0.85 1.94
CA ASP A 99 2.68 -0.09 1.36
C ASP A 99 3.40 -1.35 0.89
N GLY A 100 4.58 -1.19 0.25
CA GLY A 100 5.42 -2.31 -0.18
C GLY A 100 5.89 -3.18 0.98
N ALA A 101 6.22 -2.60 2.13
CA ALA A 101 6.59 -3.40 3.30
C ALA A 101 5.42 -4.24 3.83
N LEU A 102 4.17 -3.76 3.76
CA LEU A 102 2.99 -4.54 4.12
C LEU A 102 2.73 -5.67 3.11
N ALA A 103 2.83 -5.37 1.80
CA ALA A 103 2.71 -6.37 0.75
C ALA A 103 3.80 -7.47 0.85
N TYR A 104 5.04 -7.07 1.10
CA TYR A 104 6.15 -8.00 1.35
C TYR A 104 5.90 -8.90 2.57
N LYS A 105 5.34 -8.36 3.67
CA LYS A 105 4.96 -9.16 4.84
C LYS A 105 3.87 -10.17 4.51
N LEU A 106 2.87 -9.79 3.69
CA LEU A 106 1.85 -10.72 3.20
C LEU A 106 2.46 -11.83 2.35
N HIS A 107 3.33 -11.46 1.42
CA HIS A 107 4.06 -12.42 0.59
C HIS A 107 4.87 -13.41 1.44
N LYS A 108 5.66 -12.92 2.39
CA LYS A 108 6.49 -13.77 3.26
C LYS A 108 5.67 -14.70 4.16
N LYS A 109 4.50 -14.27 4.61
CA LYS A 109 3.69 -15.04 5.56
C LYS A 109 2.66 -15.96 4.89
N TYR A 110 2.10 -15.53 3.75
CA TYR A 110 0.97 -16.21 3.10
C TYR A 110 1.23 -16.57 1.64
N GLY A 111 2.40 -16.23 1.08
CA GLY A 111 2.74 -16.52 -0.31
C GLY A 111 2.01 -15.65 -1.34
N ILE A 112 1.27 -14.61 -0.93
CA ILE A 112 0.52 -13.75 -1.84
C ILE A 112 1.49 -12.97 -2.72
N PRO A 113 1.44 -13.09 -4.05
CA PRO A 113 2.26 -12.29 -4.95
C PRO A 113 1.89 -10.81 -4.85
N TYR A 114 2.84 -9.91 -5.18
CA TYR A 114 2.55 -8.48 -5.11
C TYR A 114 3.25 -7.67 -6.20
N PHE A 115 2.59 -6.58 -6.58
CA PHE A 115 3.14 -5.50 -7.37
C PHE A 115 3.47 -4.32 -6.44
N VAL A 116 4.52 -3.59 -6.76
CA VAL A 116 4.92 -2.39 -6.02
C VAL A 116 5.15 -1.22 -6.96
N ALA A 117 4.52 -0.09 -6.65
CA ALA A 117 4.77 1.15 -7.37
C ALA A 117 5.89 1.95 -6.68
N ILE A 118 6.79 2.51 -7.50
CA ILE A 118 7.85 3.44 -7.06
C ILE A 118 7.44 4.84 -7.44
N ARG A 119 7.45 5.74 -6.45
CA ARG A 119 7.08 7.15 -6.59
C ARG A 119 8.25 8.07 -6.28
N ASN A 120 8.15 9.34 -6.68
CA ASN A 120 9.15 10.37 -6.38
C ASN A 120 9.40 10.53 -4.87
N THR A 121 8.38 10.36 -4.04
CA THR A 121 8.51 10.41 -2.57
C THR A 121 9.36 9.27 -2.02
N ASP A 122 9.33 8.11 -2.63
CA ASP A 122 10.16 6.97 -2.22
C ASP A 122 11.65 7.29 -2.44
N VAL A 123 11.99 7.87 -3.59
CA VAL A 123 13.36 8.23 -3.95
C VAL A 123 13.83 9.47 -3.18
N ASN A 124 13.07 10.57 -3.24
CA ASN A 124 13.53 11.86 -2.74
C ASN A 124 13.42 12.02 -1.23
N ASP A 125 12.43 11.38 -0.60
CA ASP A 125 12.22 11.52 0.83
C ASP A 125 12.75 10.33 1.62
N PHE A 126 12.33 9.10 1.30
CA PHE A 126 12.72 7.94 2.10
C PHE A 126 14.18 7.55 1.93
N MET A 127 14.69 7.50 0.72
CA MET A 127 16.10 7.13 0.49
C MET A 127 17.07 8.14 1.08
N ARG A 128 16.72 9.43 1.09
CA ARG A 128 17.57 10.49 1.63
C ARG A 128 17.43 10.67 3.14
N LYS A 129 16.19 10.58 3.67
CA LYS A 129 15.87 10.90 5.07
C LYS A 129 15.88 9.67 5.99
N ALA A 130 15.79 8.47 5.45
CA ALA A 130 15.71 7.23 6.20
C ALA A 130 16.58 6.11 5.59
N PRO A 131 17.91 6.29 5.51
CA PRO A 131 18.83 5.32 4.87
C PRO A 131 18.77 3.93 5.51
N HIS A 132 18.37 3.84 6.78
CA HIS A 132 18.17 2.57 7.49
C HIS A 132 17.02 1.72 6.90
N THR A 133 16.14 2.29 6.10
CA THR A 133 15.06 1.56 5.41
C THR A 133 15.49 0.99 4.06
N TRP A 134 16.68 1.33 3.57
CA TRP A 134 17.19 0.88 2.27
C TRP A 134 17.20 -0.63 2.11
N LEU A 135 17.72 -1.36 3.10
CA LEU A 135 17.75 -2.83 3.08
C LEU A 135 16.34 -3.43 2.98
N MET A 136 15.35 -2.80 3.60
CA MET A 136 13.96 -3.20 3.46
C MET A 136 13.44 -2.92 2.05
N GLY A 137 13.75 -1.75 1.50
CA GLY A 137 13.40 -1.40 0.11
C GLY A 137 13.94 -2.42 -0.89
N MET A 138 15.21 -2.79 -0.78
CA MET A 138 15.81 -3.83 -1.63
C MET A 138 15.10 -5.19 -1.49
N LYS A 139 14.79 -5.62 -0.28
CA LYS A 139 14.03 -6.86 -0.05
C LYS A 139 12.66 -6.82 -0.70
N ILE A 140 11.97 -5.69 -0.62
CA ILE A 140 10.66 -5.49 -1.25
C ILE A 140 10.79 -5.60 -2.78
N LEU A 141 11.75 -4.93 -3.38
CA LEU A 141 11.95 -4.94 -4.84
C LEU A 141 12.34 -6.32 -5.37
N LEU A 142 13.26 -7.00 -4.71
CA LEU A 142 13.76 -8.33 -5.12
C LEU A 142 12.70 -9.45 -5.01
N ASN A 143 11.67 -9.28 -4.22
CA ASN A 143 10.60 -10.27 -4.06
C ASN A 143 9.27 -9.86 -4.72
N ALA A 144 9.21 -8.69 -5.35
CA ALA A 144 8.03 -8.24 -6.07
C ALA A 144 7.88 -8.99 -7.40
N GLU A 145 6.65 -9.40 -7.71
CA GLU A 145 6.32 -10.00 -9.02
C GLU A 145 6.49 -8.98 -10.15
N LYS A 146 6.11 -7.72 -9.89
CA LYS A 146 6.31 -6.59 -10.79
C LYS A 146 6.60 -5.30 -10.04
N ILE A 147 7.45 -4.47 -10.65
CA ILE A 147 7.75 -3.12 -10.20
C ILE A 147 7.12 -2.14 -11.20
N ILE A 148 6.33 -1.20 -10.70
CA ILE A 148 5.64 -0.19 -11.50
C ILE A 148 6.33 1.16 -11.28
N PHE A 149 6.93 1.72 -12.31
CA PHE A 149 7.49 3.07 -12.27
C PHE A 149 6.45 4.07 -12.76
N ILE A 150 6.15 5.09 -11.97
CA ILE A 150 5.15 6.11 -12.35
C ILE A 150 5.68 7.14 -13.36
N SER A 151 6.99 7.13 -13.66
CA SER A 151 7.59 7.93 -14.71
C SER A 151 8.85 7.27 -15.27
N GLU A 152 9.18 7.58 -16.53
CA GLU A 152 10.40 7.09 -17.20
C GLU A 152 11.68 7.59 -16.49
N GLY A 153 11.65 8.81 -15.93
CA GLY A 153 12.77 9.34 -15.16
C GLY A 153 13.11 8.51 -13.93
N LEU A 154 12.08 7.95 -13.25
CA LEU A 154 12.28 7.04 -12.12
C LEU A 154 12.84 5.69 -12.57
N ARG A 155 12.38 5.17 -13.70
CA ARG A 155 12.86 3.89 -14.24
C ARG A 155 14.36 3.89 -14.52
N ARG A 156 14.93 5.05 -14.94
CA ARG A 156 16.36 5.17 -15.23
C ARG A 156 17.27 5.28 -14.01
N LEU A 157 16.69 5.46 -12.81
CA LEU A 157 17.43 5.58 -11.56
C LEU A 157 17.61 4.23 -10.84
N TYR A 158 16.90 3.19 -11.28
CA TYR A 158 16.89 1.82 -10.75
C TYR A 158 17.26 0.81 -11.84
#